data_de253f6af5c636d3bda6279bde831386
#
_entry.id   de253f6af5c636d3bda6279bde831386
#
_cell.length_a   1.000
_cell.length_b   1.000
_cell.length_c   1.000
_cell.angle_alpha   90.00
_cell.angle_beta   90.00
_cell.angle_gamma   90.00
#
_symmetry.space_group_name_H-M   'P 1'
#
loop_
_entity.id
_entity.type
_entity.pdbx_description
1 polymer ?
#
loop_
_entity_poly.entity_id
_entity_poly.type
_entity_poly.pdbx_seq_one_letter_code
_entity_poly.pdbx_strand_id
1 'polypeptide(L)'
;MLKTRIITSVIALLALGVILFVVPGYAAELIITVLVIAGAWEWSGFLGGSGSTFRAVFVAVIGGLMAASYLLLPQISALILQIAFGWWFIAFIWALFFPTPIPAVIRWAAGVLVLVPMYVALINLYRIGPEILLFALLIVWAADAGAYF
;
A
#
# COMPACT_ATOMS: atom_id res chain seq x y z
N MET A 1 4.50 -1.16 -27.65
CA MET A 1 3.91 -1.33 -26.31
C MET A 1 4.83 -2.07 -25.32
N LEU A 2 5.44 -3.22 -25.64
CA LEU A 2 6.32 -3.97 -24.72
C LEU A 2 7.58 -3.19 -24.35
N LYS A 3 8.28 -2.56 -25.31
CA LYS A 3 9.50 -1.76 -25.06
C LYS A 3 9.29 -0.64 -24.02
N THR A 4 8.18 0.10 -24.12
CA THR A 4 7.86 1.19 -23.20
C THR A 4 7.66 0.67 -21.78
N ARG A 5 6.98 -0.46 -21.61
CA ARG A 5 6.75 -1.09 -20.29
C ARG A 5 8.06 -1.57 -19.65
N ILE A 6 8.93 -2.19 -20.46
CA ILE A 6 10.26 -2.61 -19.97
C ILE A 6 11.07 -1.40 -19.50
N ILE A 7 11.12 -0.33 -20.29
CA ILE A 7 11.86 0.87 -19.93
C ILE A 7 11.31 1.50 -18.64
N THR A 8 10.00 1.65 -18.53
CA THR A 8 9.39 2.22 -17.31
C THR A 8 9.63 1.35 -16.08
N SER A 9 9.57 0.01 -16.22
CA SER A 9 9.86 -0.91 -15.12
C SER A 9 11.32 -0.83 -14.68
N VAL A 10 12.27 -0.73 -15.62
CA VAL A 10 13.70 -0.57 -15.32
C VAL A 10 13.96 0.76 -14.60
N ILE A 11 13.37 1.85 -15.10
CA ILE A 11 13.49 3.18 -14.45
C ILE A 11 12.91 3.14 -13.03
N ALA A 12 11.72 2.53 -12.85
CA ALA A 12 11.10 2.41 -11.54
C ALA A 12 11.95 1.57 -10.58
N LEU A 13 12.56 0.47 -11.06
CA LEU A 13 13.45 -0.37 -10.26
C LEU A 13 14.72 0.37 -9.84
N LEU A 14 15.33 1.13 -10.75
CA LEU A 14 16.51 1.96 -10.44
C LEU A 14 16.17 3.05 -9.42
N ALA A 15 15.05 3.74 -9.60
CA ALA A 15 14.56 4.74 -8.66
C ALA A 15 14.30 4.14 -7.27
N LEU A 16 13.67 2.96 -7.21
CA LEU A 16 13.46 2.22 -5.97
C LEU A 16 14.79 1.85 -5.30
N GLY A 17 15.76 1.35 -6.08
CA GLY A 17 17.10 1.04 -5.58
C GLY A 17 17.79 2.27 -4.96
N VAL A 18 17.72 3.42 -5.62
CA VAL A 18 18.26 4.69 -5.07
C VAL A 18 17.55 5.07 -3.77
N ILE A 19 16.22 4.98 -3.73
CA ILE A 19 15.43 5.31 -2.52
C ILE A 19 15.83 4.41 -1.36
N LEU A 20 15.97 3.11 -1.59
CA LEU A 20 16.20 2.16 -0.53
C LEU A 20 17.66 2.12 -0.02
N PHE A 21 18.65 2.37 -0.89
CA PHE A 21 20.06 2.14 -0.55
C PHE A 21 20.93 3.40 -0.51
N VAL A 22 20.51 4.50 -1.13
CA VAL A 22 21.31 5.73 -1.21
C VAL A 22 20.72 6.86 -0.38
N VAL A 23 19.38 6.94 -0.33
CA VAL A 23 18.68 8.00 0.40
C VAL A 23 18.77 7.75 1.91
N PRO A 24 18.99 8.79 2.76
CA PRO A 24 18.96 8.65 4.22
C PRO A 24 17.65 8.02 4.71
N GLY A 25 17.74 7.14 5.74
CA GLY A 25 16.61 6.32 6.19
C GLY A 25 15.33 7.08 6.48
N TYR A 26 15.42 8.24 7.15
CA TYR A 26 14.25 9.08 7.41
C TYR A 26 13.59 9.64 6.14
N ALA A 27 14.39 9.94 5.10
CA ALA A 27 13.86 10.42 3.83
C ALA A 27 13.25 9.27 3.02
N ALA A 28 13.82 8.05 3.10
CA ALA A 28 13.22 6.87 2.50
C ALA A 28 11.85 6.55 3.14
N GLU A 29 11.74 6.57 4.48
CA GLU A 29 10.47 6.40 5.18
C GLU A 29 9.45 7.48 4.80
N LEU A 30 9.89 8.73 4.62
CA LEU A 30 9.02 9.82 4.14
C LEU A 30 8.52 9.56 2.71
N ILE A 31 9.39 9.11 1.81
CA ILE A 31 9.00 8.77 0.44
C ILE A 31 7.97 7.63 0.45
N ILE A 32 8.18 6.58 1.23
CA ILE A 32 7.22 5.49 1.41
C ILE A 32 5.87 6.05 1.89
N THR A 33 5.89 6.94 2.88
CA THR A 33 4.69 7.59 3.41
C THR A 33 3.94 8.35 2.32
N VAL A 34 4.64 9.17 1.54
CA VAL A 34 4.06 9.96 0.44
C VAL A 34 3.45 9.06 -0.63
N LEU A 35 4.11 7.95 -0.98
CA LEU A 35 3.59 6.99 -1.96
C LEU A 35 2.29 6.32 -1.47
N VAL A 36 2.19 5.95 -0.20
CA VAL A 36 0.96 5.38 0.36
C VAL A 36 -0.15 6.43 0.42
N ILE A 37 0.15 7.68 0.75
CA ILE A 37 -0.81 8.80 0.71
C ILE A 37 -1.30 9.04 -0.73
N ALA A 38 -0.43 8.98 -1.73
CA ALA A 38 -0.84 9.04 -3.13
C ALA A 38 -1.78 7.87 -3.49
N GLY A 39 -1.47 6.66 -3.03
CA GLY A 39 -2.36 5.49 -3.15
C GLY A 39 -3.72 5.70 -2.47
N ALA A 40 -3.75 6.36 -1.31
CA ALA A 40 -5.00 6.72 -0.63
C ALA A 40 -5.83 7.72 -1.45
N TRP A 41 -5.18 8.69 -2.09
CA TRP A 41 -5.86 9.61 -3.00
C TRP A 41 -6.51 8.87 -4.18
N GLU A 42 -5.80 7.95 -4.81
CA GLU A 42 -6.33 7.12 -5.90
C GLU A 42 -7.47 6.22 -5.41
N TRP A 43 -7.29 5.54 -4.26
CA TRP A 43 -8.34 4.71 -3.67
C TRP A 43 -9.62 5.49 -3.41
N SER A 44 -9.51 6.74 -3.01
CA SER A 44 -10.68 7.59 -2.73
C SER A 44 -11.62 7.74 -3.93
N GLY A 45 -11.14 7.56 -5.15
CA GLY A 45 -11.93 7.53 -6.38
C GLY A 45 -12.94 6.37 -6.44
N PHE A 46 -12.69 5.26 -5.72
CA PHE A 46 -13.59 4.10 -5.65
C PHE A 46 -14.70 4.24 -4.60
N LEU A 47 -14.64 5.25 -3.73
CA LEU A 47 -15.55 5.37 -2.59
C LEU A 47 -16.94 5.91 -2.96
N GLY A 48 -17.14 6.39 -4.19
CA GLY A 48 -18.42 6.85 -4.71
C GLY A 48 -18.82 8.28 -4.29
N GLY A 49 -17.95 8.98 -3.57
CA GLY A 49 -18.12 10.41 -3.29
C GLY A 49 -17.57 11.28 -4.40
N SER A 50 -18.19 12.43 -4.64
CA SER A 50 -17.74 13.42 -5.62
C SER A 50 -17.10 14.63 -4.93
N GLY A 51 -15.97 15.10 -5.49
CA GLY A 51 -15.29 16.31 -5.07
C GLY A 51 -13.99 16.11 -4.30
N SER A 52 -13.13 17.12 -4.38
CA SER A 52 -11.80 17.11 -3.75
C SER A 52 -11.85 17.06 -2.22
N THR A 53 -12.85 17.70 -1.62
CA THR A 53 -13.05 17.69 -0.16
C THR A 53 -13.29 16.29 0.38
N PHE A 54 -14.12 15.48 -0.29
CA PHE A 54 -14.39 14.10 0.10
C PHE A 54 -13.13 13.24 0.05
N ARG A 55 -12.35 13.38 -1.03
CA ARG A 55 -11.05 12.72 -1.18
C ARG A 55 -10.06 13.15 -0.10
N ALA A 56 -9.99 14.45 0.17
CA ALA A 56 -9.10 15.00 1.20
C ALA A 56 -9.43 14.45 2.60
N VAL A 57 -10.73 14.29 2.94
CA VAL A 57 -11.16 13.69 4.21
C VAL A 57 -10.67 12.25 4.33
N PHE A 58 -10.84 11.44 3.28
CA PHE A 58 -10.34 10.05 3.30
C PHE A 58 -8.82 10.00 3.48
N VAL A 59 -8.08 10.80 2.71
CA VAL A 59 -6.62 10.88 2.81
C VAL A 59 -6.18 11.34 4.19
N ALA A 60 -6.88 12.32 4.78
CA ALA A 60 -6.59 12.78 6.14
C ALA A 60 -6.80 11.69 7.18
N VAL A 61 -7.87 10.87 7.04
CA VAL A 61 -8.12 9.72 7.92
C VAL A 61 -6.99 8.68 7.78
N ILE A 62 -6.63 8.31 6.54
CA ILE A 62 -5.53 7.36 6.31
C ILE A 62 -4.22 7.92 6.86
N GLY A 63 -3.89 9.18 6.58
CA GLY A 63 -2.67 9.83 7.09
C GLY A 63 -2.61 9.87 8.61
N GLY A 64 -3.74 10.18 9.27
CA GLY A 64 -3.84 10.14 10.73
C GLY A 64 -3.62 8.74 11.32
N LEU A 65 -4.21 7.71 10.71
CA LEU A 65 -4.01 6.32 11.11
C LEU A 65 -2.56 5.85 10.86
N MET A 66 -1.96 6.25 9.75
CA MET A 66 -0.54 5.97 9.47
C MET A 66 0.37 6.64 10.52
N ALA A 67 0.13 7.92 10.84
CA ALA A 67 0.89 8.63 11.87
C ALA A 67 0.74 7.97 13.24
N ALA A 68 -0.48 7.62 13.64
CA ALA A 68 -0.74 6.90 14.87
C ALA A 68 -0.02 5.55 14.90
N SER A 69 -0.09 4.79 13.80
CA SER A 69 0.62 3.51 13.68
C SER A 69 2.12 3.67 13.80
N TYR A 70 2.68 4.71 13.16
CA TYR A 70 4.12 5.00 13.22
C TYR A 70 4.61 5.32 14.62
N LEU A 71 3.84 6.12 15.37
CA LEU A 71 4.17 6.50 16.75
C LEU A 71 4.06 5.32 17.73
N LEU A 72 3.17 4.36 17.45
CA LEU A 72 2.92 3.20 18.30
C LEU A 72 3.69 1.94 17.85
N LEU A 73 4.53 2.04 16.79
CA LEU A 73 5.44 0.97 16.41
C LEU A 73 6.56 0.83 17.47
N PRO A 74 6.97 -0.40 17.82
CA PRO A 74 6.58 -1.71 17.33
C PRO A 74 5.36 -2.35 18.04
N GLN A 75 4.76 -1.70 19.04
CA GLN A 75 3.79 -2.32 19.96
C GLN A 75 2.55 -2.90 19.26
N ILE A 76 2.04 -2.21 18.24
CA ILE A 76 0.78 -2.58 17.58
C ILE A 76 0.96 -3.16 16.17
N SER A 77 2.19 -3.21 15.63
CA SER A 77 2.42 -3.67 14.25
C SER A 77 1.93 -5.09 14.01
N ALA A 78 2.20 -6.01 14.94
CA ALA A 78 1.75 -7.39 14.84
C ALA A 78 0.22 -7.50 14.79
N LEU A 79 -0.48 -6.74 15.65
CA LEU A 79 -1.95 -6.71 15.68
C LEU A 79 -2.53 -6.18 14.37
N ILE A 80 -1.99 -5.08 13.84
CA ILE A 80 -2.44 -4.49 12.57
C ILE A 80 -2.29 -5.50 11.43
N LEU A 81 -1.15 -6.19 11.36
CA LEU A 81 -0.87 -7.17 10.31
C LEU A 81 -1.74 -8.43 10.46
N GLN A 82 -2.05 -8.87 11.68
CA GLN A 82 -2.98 -9.97 11.92
C GLN A 82 -4.41 -9.63 11.49
N ILE A 83 -4.88 -8.42 11.79
CA ILE A 83 -6.19 -7.92 11.33
C ILE A 83 -6.23 -7.88 9.80
N ALA A 84 -5.17 -7.38 9.16
CA ALA A 84 -5.06 -7.36 7.70
C ALA A 84 -5.09 -8.76 7.10
N PHE A 85 -4.40 -9.72 7.70
CA PHE A 85 -4.43 -11.12 7.25
C PHE A 85 -5.85 -11.69 7.29
N GLY A 86 -6.57 -11.47 8.40
CA GLY A 86 -7.98 -11.85 8.50
C GLY A 86 -8.87 -11.17 7.44
N TRP A 87 -8.64 -9.87 7.20
CA TRP A 87 -9.34 -9.14 6.14
C TRP A 87 -9.09 -9.74 4.75
N TRP A 88 -7.83 -10.05 4.40
CA TRP A 88 -7.50 -10.63 3.11
C TRP A 88 -8.12 -12.01 2.92
N PHE A 89 -8.22 -12.81 3.98
CA PHE A 89 -8.90 -14.09 3.93
C PHE A 89 -10.41 -13.92 3.63
N ILE A 90 -11.06 -12.96 4.29
CA ILE A 90 -12.48 -12.63 4.02
C ILE A 90 -12.64 -12.10 2.59
N ALA A 91 -11.77 -11.20 2.14
CA ALA A 91 -11.81 -10.64 0.79
C ALA A 91 -11.60 -11.72 -0.28
N PHE A 92 -10.72 -12.67 -0.04
CA PHE A 92 -10.51 -13.82 -0.94
C PHE A 92 -11.78 -14.67 -1.07
N ILE A 93 -12.40 -15.05 0.05
CA ILE A 93 -13.66 -15.80 0.03
C ILE A 93 -14.73 -15.00 -0.71
N TRP A 94 -14.85 -13.69 -0.44
CA TRP A 94 -15.84 -12.84 -1.12
C TRP A 94 -15.61 -12.80 -2.63
N ALA A 95 -14.37 -12.73 -3.08
CA ALA A 95 -14.03 -12.70 -4.50
C ALA A 95 -14.54 -13.94 -5.26
N LEU A 96 -14.69 -15.10 -4.60
CA LEU A 96 -15.25 -16.32 -5.18
C LEU A 96 -16.74 -16.19 -5.55
N PHE A 97 -17.44 -15.23 -4.95
CA PHE A 97 -18.87 -14.96 -5.19
C PHE A 97 -19.09 -13.75 -6.13
N PHE A 98 -18.05 -13.30 -6.82
CA PHE A 98 -18.17 -12.21 -7.82
C PHE A 98 -19.12 -12.61 -8.97
N PRO A 99 -19.97 -11.69 -9.50
CA PRO A 99 -20.11 -10.27 -9.16
C PRO A 99 -21.09 -10.02 -7.98
N THR A 100 -20.63 -9.29 -6.97
CA THR A 100 -21.46 -8.86 -5.84
C THR A 100 -21.37 -7.34 -5.68
N PRO A 101 -22.49 -6.65 -5.35
CA PRO A 101 -22.43 -5.22 -5.08
C PRO A 101 -21.63 -4.95 -3.80
N ILE A 102 -20.67 -4.01 -3.86
CA ILE A 102 -19.87 -3.62 -2.71
C ILE A 102 -20.38 -2.29 -2.16
N PRO A 103 -21.04 -2.27 -0.98
CA PRO A 103 -21.51 -1.06 -0.34
C PRO A 103 -20.38 -0.05 -0.07
N ALA A 104 -20.70 1.25 -0.06
CA ALA A 104 -19.72 2.31 0.17
C ALA A 104 -18.94 2.13 1.50
N VAL A 105 -19.66 1.72 2.58
CA VAL A 105 -19.05 1.47 3.88
C VAL A 105 -17.96 0.41 3.80
N ILE A 106 -18.19 -0.67 3.04
CA ILE A 106 -17.18 -1.73 2.85
C ILE A 106 -16.00 -1.24 2.03
N ARG A 107 -16.22 -0.41 1.01
CA ARG A 107 -15.14 0.21 0.24
C ARG A 107 -14.26 1.12 1.12
N TRP A 108 -14.87 1.86 2.07
CA TRP A 108 -14.16 2.64 3.07
C TRP A 108 -13.32 1.75 4.00
N ALA A 109 -13.96 0.74 4.58
CA ALA A 109 -13.28 -0.21 5.48
C ALA A 109 -12.14 -0.94 4.75
N ALA A 110 -12.36 -1.40 3.52
CA ALA A 110 -11.34 -2.01 2.69
C ALA A 110 -10.14 -1.08 2.46
N GLY A 111 -10.37 0.20 2.17
CA GLY A 111 -9.31 1.17 2.01
C GLY A 111 -8.44 1.31 3.26
N VAL A 112 -9.04 1.39 4.43
CA VAL A 112 -8.31 1.43 5.71
C VAL A 112 -7.54 0.12 5.95
N LEU A 113 -8.22 -1.03 5.78
CA LEU A 113 -7.67 -2.37 6.05
C LEU A 113 -6.60 -2.82 5.02
N VAL A 114 -6.48 -2.14 3.92
CA VAL A 114 -5.43 -2.36 2.91
C VAL A 114 -4.29 -1.37 3.10
N LEU A 115 -4.58 -0.06 3.11
CA LEU A 115 -3.56 0.98 3.04
C LEU A 115 -2.77 1.14 4.34
N VAL A 116 -3.43 1.07 5.51
CA VAL A 116 -2.73 1.23 6.80
C VAL A 116 -1.82 0.03 7.09
N PRO A 117 -2.28 -1.23 6.97
CA PRO A 117 -1.38 -2.37 7.15
C PRO A 117 -0.27 -2.45 6.09
N MET A 118 -0.54 -2.04 4.84
CA MET A 118 0.49 -1.95 3.81
C MET A 118 1.60 -0.97 4.23
N TYR A 119 1.24 0.21 4.73
CA TYR A 119 2.20 1.17 5.25
C TYR A 119 3.03 0.58 6.40
N VAL A 120 2.37 -0.04 7.38
CA VAL A 120 3.03 -0.69 8.52
C VAL A 120 4.00 -1.77 8.05
N ALA A 121 3.59 -2.60 7.09
CA ALA A 121 4.45 -3.65 6.53
C ALA A 121 5.68 -3.06 5.81
N LEU A 122 5.49 -2.04 4.97
CA LEU A 122 6.58 -1.38 4.23
C LEU A 122 7.62 -0.78 5.18
N ILE A 123 7.17 -0.05 6.22
CA ILE A 123 8.07 0.56 7.21
C ILE A 123 8.81 -0.52 8.02
N ASN A 124 8.11 -1.57 8.48
CA ASN A 124 8.76 -2.65 9.21
C ASN A 124 9.79 -3.40 8.36
N LEU A 125 9.45 -3.76 7.13
CA LEU A 125 10.39 -4.44 6.22
C LEU A 125 11.60 -3.57 5.92
N TYR A 126 11.40 -2.27 5.69
CA TYR A 126 12.49 -1.33 5.49
C TYR A 126 13.42 -1.24 6.69
N ARG A 127 12.86 -1.21 7.91
CA ARG A 127 13.65 -1.14 9.17
C ARG A 127 14.37 -2.43 9.50
N ILE A 128 13.86 -3.59 9.06
CA ILE A 128 14.57 -4.87 9.17
C ILE A 128 15.77 -4.88 8.22
N GLY A 129 15.57 -4.44 6.96
CA GLY A 129 16.60 -4.30 5.96
C GLY A 129 16.01 -3.85 4.62
N PRO A 130 16.58 -2.81 3.97
CA PRO A 130 16.10 -2.35 2.67
C PRO A 130 16.12 -3.44 1.60
N GLU A 131 17.04 -4.40 1.67
CA GLU A 131 17.11 -5.58 0.81
C GLU A 131 15.90 -6.50 0.98
N ILE A 132 15.37 -6.63 2.20
CA ILE A 132 14.18 -7.45 2.50
C ILE A 132 12.94 -6.80 1.89
N LEU A 133 12.81 -5.47 2.03
CA LEU A 133 11.74 -4.72 1.38
C LEU A 133 11.84 -4.84 -0.14
N LEU A 134 13.03 -4.66 -0.72
CA LEU A 134 13.24 -4.82 -2.16
C LEU A 134 12.82 -6.21 -2.64
N PHE A 135 13.24 -7.27 -1.93
CA PHE A 135 12.88 -8.64 -2.27
C PHE A 135 11.37 -8.87 -2.23
N ALA A 136 10.67 -8.37 -1.20
CA ALA A 136 9.22 -8.44 -1.10
C ALA A 136 8.52 -7.74 -2.29
N LEU A 137 8.98 -6.54 -2.66
CA LEU A 137 8.43 -5.79 -3.80
C LEU A 137 8.71 -6.49 -5.14
N LEU A 138 9.88 -7.12 -5.30
CA LEU A 138 10.21 -7.89 -6.50
C LEU A 138 9.32 -9.13 -6.66
N ILE A 139 8.95 -9.80 -5.56
CA ILE A 139 7.98 -10.91 -5.59
C ILE A 139 6.62 -10.42 -6.11
N VAL A 140 6.14 -9.30 -5.59
CA VAL A 140 4.86 -8.71 -6.04
C VAL A 140 4.92 -8.34 -7.52
N TRP A 141 6.00 -7.70 -7.97
CA TRP A 141 6.18 -7.34 -9.38
C TRP A 141 6.28 -8.57 -10.29
N ALA A 142 6.97 -9.62 -9.85
CA ALA A 142 7.06 -10.87 -10.60
C ALA A 142 5.70 -11.57 -10.73
N ALA A 143 4.90 -11.57 -9.65
CA ALA A 143 3.55 -12.11 -9.65
C ALA A 143 2.61 -11.32 -10.59
N ASP A 144 2.67 -9.98 -10.55
CA ASP A 144 1.87 -9.11 -11.43
C ASP A 144 2.26 -9.28 -12.90
N ALA A 145 3.56 -9.32 -13.19
CA ALA A 145 4.06 -9.58 -14.53
C ALA A 145 3.65 -10.98 -15.04
N GLY A 146 3.74 -12.01 -14.18
CA GLY A 146 3.35 -13.38 -14.53
C GLY A 146 1.85 -13.53 -14.77
N ALA A 147 1.02 -12.78 -14.10
CA ALA A 147 -0.44 -12.77 -14.30
C ALA A 147 -0.84 -12.13 -15.64
N TYR A 148 0.05 -11.34 -16.27
CA TYR A 148 -0.21 -10.69 -17.55
C TYR A 148 0.02 -11.63 -18.74
N PHE A 149 0.87 -12.65 -18.62
CA PHE A 149 1.19 -13.62 -19.66
C PHE A 149 0.42 -14.93 -19.49
#